data_45cb90321a69676f948b868e559fe338
#
_entry.id   45cb90321a69676f948b868e559fe338
#
_cell.length_a   1.000
_cell.length_b   1.000
_cell.length_c   1.000
_cell.angle_alpha   90.00
_cell.angle_beta   90.00
_cell.angle_gamma   90.00
#
_symmetry.space_group_name_H-M   'P 1'
#
loop_
_entity.id
_entity.type
_entity.pdbx_description
1 polymer ?
#
loop_
_entity_poly.entity_id
_entity_poly.type
_entity_poly.pdbx_seq_one_letter_code
_entity_poly.pdbx_strand_id
1 'polypeptide(L)'
;MDKFRDIRPYQDDEIRPVLDRILLDGEMLDSIARFYYPRLTRFFPEIMKNAASKKLREQVKYVHDVKSIQDVIAGYMDKMIQDTTTRLTNSGLERLKEGRNYLFISNHRDITMDPAFVNYMLYHAGHETLQIAIGDNLLKKPFVTDLMRLNKSFIVHRSLKGRELLQSLKLLSEYMHHCVTNRENVWIAQREGRAKDGIDKTDPALLKMLAMGRRDLLLGESLTSLNIVPVTISYEYDACDTLKAEELYQIETQGSFTKTDQSDIHSIVTGMIGFKGHVHVAFGEQLKFDSDDPDELAEIIDAQILENYMLSDSNFIALEKLKKVGLAPLDLPGDVLEHREISKTNRKKFEKRIKAVDPSLHEHLLFGYANPVINKLKSGFLV
;
A
#
# COMPACT_ATOMS: atom_id res chain seq x y z
N MET A 1 -10.61 -29.81 -9.05
CA MET A 1 -10.67 -28.93 -7.84
C MET A 1 -9.87 -27.68 -8.14
N ASP A 2 -10.38 -26.53 -7.76
CA ASP A 2 -9.66 -25.25 -7.89
C ASP A 2 -8.50 -25.24 -6.87
N LYS A 3 -7.27 -25.32 -7.39
CA LYS A 3 -6.02 -25.40 -6.62
C LYS A 3 -5.79 -24.18 -5.72
N PHE A 4 -6.32 -23.02 -6.12
CA PHE A 4 -6.07 -21.74 -5.48
C PHE A 4 -7.24 -21.26 -4.61
N ARG A 5 -8.30 -22.05 -4.47
CA ARG A 5 -9.55 -21.67 -3.79
C ARG A 5 -9.34 -21.04 -2.42
N ASP A 6 -8.38 -21.55 -1.66
CA ASP A 6 -8.16 -21.10 -0.27
C ASP A 6 -7.47 -19.74 -0.19
N ILE A 7 -6.70 -19.37 -1.21
CA ILE A 7 -5.96 -18.11 -1.23
C ILE A 7 -6.52 -17.06 -2.18
N ARG A 8 -7.16 -17.44 -3.29
CA ARG A 8 -7.64 -16.52 -4.32
C ARG A 8 -8.80 -15.62 -3.87
N PRO A 9 -9.04 -14.49 -4.53
CA PRO A 9 -10.27 -13.71 -4.38
C PRO A 9 -11.52 -14.54 -4.71
N TYR A 10 -12.67 -14.02 -4.35
CA TYR A 10 -13.95 -14.60 -4.77
C TYR A 10 -14.19 -14.38 -6.26
N GLN A 11 -14.84 -15.38 -6.90
CA GLN A 11 -15.29 -15.32 -8.29
C GLN A 11 -16.73 -14.85 -8.37
N ASP A 12 -17.22 -14.53 -9.57
CA ASP A 12 -18.54 -13.92 -9.79
C ASP A 12 -19.69 -14.66 -9.10
N ASP A 13 -19.70 -15.99 -9.18
CA ASP A 13 -20.72 -16.85 -8.56
C ASP A 13 -20.66 -16.88 -7.03
N GLU A 14 -19.52 -16.52 -6.45
CA GLU A 14 -19.30 -16.45 -5.00
C GLU A 14 -19.69 -15.07 -4.40
N ILE A 15 -19.75 -14.00 -5.22
CA ILE A 15 -19.94 -12.61 -4.76
C ILE A 15 -21.23 -12.46 -3.98
N ARG A 16 -22.37 -12.83 -4.55
CA ARG A 16 -23.68 -12.61 -3.90
C ARG A 16 -23.84 -13.39 -2.61
N PRO A 17 -23.52 -14.71 -2.53
CA PRO A 17 -23.57 -15.46 -1.28
C PRO A 17 -22.69 -14.87 -0.17
N VAL A 18 -21.50 -14.39 -0.52
CA VAL A 18 -20.58 -13.77 0.45
C VAL A 18 -21.11 -12.42 0.94
N LEU A 19 -21.61 -11.56 0.05
CA LEU A 19 -22.23 -10.29 0.44
C LEU A 19 -23.42 -10.51 1.38
N ASP A 20 -24.31 -11.46 1.07
CA ASP A 20 -25.47 -11.75 1.92
C ASP A 20 -25.04 -12.21 3.32
N ARG A 21 -23.97 -13.01 3.43
CA ARG A 21 -23.38 -13.42 4.70
C ARG A 21 -22.81 -12.23 5.49
N ILE A 22 -22.05 -11.37 4.85
CA ILE A 22 -21.44 -10.18 5.47
C ILE A 22 -22.52 -9.21 5.97
N LEU A 23 -23.58 -9.00 5.19
CA LEU A 23 -24.71 -8.14 5.55
C LEU A 23 -25.54 -8.65 6.75
N LEU A 24 -25.28 -9.87 7.22
CA LEU A 24 -25.85 -10.45 8.43
C LEU A 24 -24.88 -10.44 9.61
N ASP A 25 -23.59 -10.11 9.35
CA ASP A 25 -22.58 -10.09 10.41
C ASP A 25 -22.78 -8.92 11.36
N GLY A 26 -23.09 -9.25 12.63
CA GLY A 26 -23.40 -8.26 13.66
C GLY A 26 -22.22 -7.35 14.00
N GLU A 27 -21.00 -7.90 14.01
CA GLU A 27 -19.78 -7.15 14.39
C GLU A 27 -19.39 -6.18 13.28
N MET A 28 -19.51 -6.60 12.02
CA MET A 28 -19.32 -5.71 10.88
C MET A 28 -20.31 -4.56 10.91
N LEU A 29 -21.60 -4.84 11.09
CA LEU A 29 -22.65 -3.82 11.13
C LEU A 29 -22.45 -2.84 12.29
N ASP A 30 -22.00 -3.31 13.47
CA ASP A 30 -21.65 -2.45 14.60
C ASP A 30 -20.45 -1.53 14.26
N SER A 31 -19.43 -2.07 13.60
CA SER A 31 -18.25 -1.30 13.17
C SER A 31 -18.63 -0.21 12.18
N ILE A 32 -19.47 -0.53 11.21
CA ILE A 32 -19.96 0.42 10.21
C ILE A 32 -20.90 1.46 10.82
N ALA A 33 -21.77 1.06 11.75
CA ALA A 33 -22.64 1.99 12.48
C ALA A 33 -21.81 3.01 13.28
N ARG A 34 -20.75 2.58 13.94
CA ARG A 34 -19.81 3.47 14.66
C ARG A 34 -19.07 4.41 13.70
N PHE A 35 -18.71 3.93 12.53
CA PHE A 35 -18.04 4.74 11.52
C PHE A 35 -18.95 5.85 10.94
N TYR A 36 -20.19 5.49 10.54
CA TYR A 36 -21.11 6.48 9.97
C TYR A 36 -21.78 7.38 11.00
N TYR A 37 -22.03 6.87 12.22
CA TYR A 37 -22.82 7.53 13.25
C TYR A 37 -22.13 7.53 14.63
N PRO A 38 -20.87 7.99 14.77
CA PRO A 38 -20.05 7.78 15.96
C PRO A 38 -20.66 8.30 17.25
N ARG A 39 -21.41 9.42 17.18
CA ARG A 39 -22.08 10.01 18.36
C ARG A 39 -23.38 9.30 18.69
N LEU A 40 -24.18 8.97 17.67
CA LEU A 40 -25.50 8.38 17.84
C LEU A 40 -25.43 6.91 18.25
N THR A 41 -24.46 6.16 17.75
CA THR A 41 -24.26 4.75 18.10
C THR A 41 -23.98 4.55 19.59
N ARG A 42 -23.41 5.57 20.25
CA ARG A 42 -23.20 5.53 21.72
C ARG A 42 -24.52 5.48 22.51
N PHE A 43 -25.57 6.12 22.01
CA PHE A 43 -26.87 6.24 22.69
C PHE A 43 -27.91 5.28 22.14
N PHE A 44 -27.84 4.96 20.83
CA PHE A 44 -28.83 4.18 20.11
C PHE A 44 -28.16 3.13 19.21
N PRO A 45 -27.38 2.17 19.77
CA PRO A 45 -26.56 1.24 18.97
C PRO A 45 -27.40 0.41 17.98
N GLU A 46 -28.51 -0.19 18.41
CA GLU A 46 -29.33 -1.05 17.56
C GLU A 46 -30.03 -0.27 16.43
N ILE A 47 -30.45 0.96 16.71
CA ILE A 47 -31.10 1.82 15.67
C ILE A 47 -30.06 2.19 14.60
N MET A 48 -28.83 2.55 15.02
CA MET A 48 -27.76 2.91 14.09
C MET A 48 -27.24 1.70 13.32
N LYS A 49 -27.20 0.54 13.93
CA LYS A 49 -26.88 -0.72 13.27
C LYS A 49 -27.88 -1.06 12.16
N ASN A 50 -29.17 -0.94 12.45
CA ASN A 50 -30.23 -1.14 11.47
C ASN A 50 -30.17 -0.11 10.32
N ALA A 51 -29.90 1.16 10.65
CA ALA A 51 -29.71 2.20 9.63
C ALA A 51 -28.50 1.93 8.73
N ALA A 52 -27.37 1.50 9.33
CA ALA A 52 -26.18 1.08 8.60
C ALA A 52 -26.45 -0.12 7.69
N SER A 53 -27.12 -1.15 8.21
CA SER A 53 -27.52 -2.34 7.46
C SER A 53 -28.41 -1.97 6.25
N LYS A 54 -29.43 -1.15 6.47
CA LYS A 54 -30.31 -0.69 5.37
C LYS A 54 -29.53 0.05 4.29
N LYS A 55 -28.66 0.99 4.70
CA LYS A 55 -27.83 1.75 3.77
C LYS A 55 -26.91 0.86 2.95
N LEU A 56 -26.23 -0.10 3.58
CA LEU A 56 -25.37 -1.03 2.88
C LEU A 56 -26.13 -1.92 1.90
N ARG A 57 -27.28 -2.46 2.33
CA ARG A 57 -28.13 -3.28 1.44
C ARG A 57 -28.54 -2.54 0.17
N GLU A 58 -28.90 -1.27 0.29
CA GLU A 58 -29.23 -0.45 -0.87
C GLU A 58 -28.01 -0.22 -1.77
N GLN A 59 -26.83 0.01 -1.20
CA GLN A 59 -25.60 0.25 -1.97
C GLN A 59 -25.13 -0.99 -2.75
N VAL A 60 -25.30 -2.20 -2.17
CA VAL A 60 -24.87 -3.45 -2.81
C VAL A 60 -26.03 -4.24 -3.43
N LYS A 61 -27.20 -3.62 -3.58
CA LYS A 61 -28.42 -4.27 -4.10
C LYS A 61 -28.23 -4.90 -5.47
N TYR A 62 -27.49 -4.23 -6.33
CA TYR A 62 -27.24 -4.63 -7.72
C TYR A 62 -25.85 -5.25 -7.94
N VAL A 63 -25.15 -5.56 -6.86
CA VAL A 63 -23.83 -6.21 -6.93
C VAL A 63 -24.02 -7.71 -7.09
N HIS A 64 -23.55 -8.29 -8.20
CA HIS A 64 -23.69 -9.71 -8.53
C HIS A 64 -22.39 -10.35 -9.00
N ASP A 65 -21.38 -9.55 -9.36
CA ASP A 65 -20.10 -9.99 -9.91
C ASP A 65 -18.94 -9.11 -9.39
N VAL A 66 -17.72 -9.52 -9.71
CA VAL A 66 -16.49 -8.81 -9.32
C VAL A 66 -16.47 -7.38 -9.88
N LYS A 67 -16.93 -7.19 -11.11
CA LYS A 67 -16.94 -5.86 -11.74
C LYS A 67 -17.83 -4.89 -10.96
N SER A 68 -19.06 -5.28 -10.66
CA SER A 68 -20.01 -4.43 -9.94
C SER A 68 -19.55 -4.07 -8.52
N ILE A 69 -18.78 -4.97 -7.84
CA ILE A 69 -18.16 -4.60 -6.57
C ILE A 69 -17.02 -3.58 -6.75
N GLN A 70 -16.21 -3.71 -7.81
CA GLN A 70 -15.16 -2.73 -8.13
C GLN A 70 -15.77 -1.35 -8.46
N ASP A 71 -16.91 -1.29 -9.13
CA ASP A 71 -17.62 -0.03 -9.40
C ASP A 71 -18.09 0.65 -8.10
N VAL A 72 -18.61 -0.12 -7.13
CA VAL A 72 -18.97 0.41 -5.79
C VAL A 72 -17.73 0.92 -5.06
N ILE A 73 -16.63 0.17 -5.09
CA ILE A 73 -15.38 0.57 -4.44
C ILE A 73 -14.81 1.84 -5.08
N ALA A 74 -14.85 1.97 -6.42
CA ALA A 74 -14.40 3.17 -7.13
C ALA A 74 -15.15 4.42 -6.64
N GLY A 75 -16.49 4.35 -6.46
CA GLY A 75 -17.27 5.45 -5.91
C GLY A 75 -16.89 5.85 -4.47
N TYR A 76 -16.50 4.87 -3.63
CA TYR A 76 -15.94 5.18 -2.30
C TYR A 76 -14.57 5.83 -2.39
N MET A 77 -13.73 5.36 -3.33
CA MET A 77 -12.41 5.92 -3.57
C MET A 77 -12.49 7.37 -4.06
N ASP A 78 -13.40 7.69 -4.99
CA ASP A 78 -13.63 9.07 -5.46
C ASP A 78 -13.87 10.02 -4.28
N LYS A 79 -14.80 9.65 -3.39
CA LYS A 79 -15.11 10.44 -2.22
C LYS A 79 -13.92 10.58 -1.27
N MET A 80 -13.22 9.50 -0.99
CA MET A 80 -12.07 9.51 -0.09
C MET A 80 -10.93 10.35 -0.65
N ILE A 81 -10.64 10.25 -1.95
CA ILE A 81 -9.64 11.06 -2.64
C ILE A 81 -10.01 12.54 -2.52
N GLN A 82 -11.26 12.89 -2.81
CA GLN A 82 -11.76 14.26 -2.69
C GLN A 82 -11.61 14.81 -1.25
N ASP A 83 -11.92 14.00 -0.25
CA ASP A 83 -11.92 14.43 1.15
C ASP A 83 -10.50 14.49 1.77
N THR A 84 -9.54 13.70 1.26
CA THR A 84 -8.24 13.49 1.92
C THR A 84 -7.02 13.90 1.10
N THR A 85 -7.19 14.29 -0.17
CA THR A 85 -6.09 14.75 -1.03
C THR A 85 -6.35 16.13 -1.59
N THR A 86 -5.29 16.86 -1.92
CA THR A 86 -5.38 18.11 -2.69
C THR A 86 -5.34 17.81 -4.19
N ARG A 87 -4.62 16.75 -4.56
CA ARG A 87 -4.44 16.32 -5.95
C ARG A 87 -3.97 14.86 -5.96
N LEU A 88 -4.48 14.11 -6.92
CA LEU A 88 -3.99 12.77 -7.25
C LEU A 88 -3.52 12.79 -8.70
N THR A 89 -2.26 12.38 -8.93
CA THR A 89 -1.65 12.38 -10.26
C THR A 89 -0.93 11.07 -10.53
N ASN A 90 -0.67 10.78 -11.79
CA ASN A 90 0.13 9.64 -12.20
C ASN A 90 1.12 10.02 -13.30
N SER A 91 2.09 9.13 -13.54
CA SER A 91 2.99 9.14 -14.67
C SER A 91 3.34 7.71 -15.09
N GLY A 92 3.69 7.50 -16.36
CA GLY A 92 4.10 6.20 -16.87
C GLY A 92 2.97 5.21 -17.12
N LEU A 93 1.73 5.54 -16.78
CA LEU A 93 0.55 4.68 -16.98
C LEU A 93 0.33 4.40 -18.47
N GLU A 94 0.64 5.35 -19.33
CA GLU A 94 0.58 5.26 -20.79
C GLU A 94 1.56 4.23 -21.39
N ARG A 95 2.55 3.76 -20.63
CA ARG A 95 3.50 2.72 -21.04
C ARG A 95 2.91 1.32 -20.96
N LEU A 96 1.84 1.15 -20.19
CA LEU A 96 1.15 -0.14 -20.05
C LEU A 96 0.42 -0.47 -21.35
N LYS A 97 0.70 -1.67 -21.87
CA LYS A 97 0.12 -2.11 -23.14
C LYS A 97 -1.25 -2.73 -22.90
N GLU A 98 -2.21 -2.35 -23.73
CA GLU A 98 -3.54 -2.95 -23.73
C GLU A 98 -3.47 -4.48 -23.94
N GLY A 99 -4.25 -5.23 -23.19
CA GLY A 99 -4.30 -6.69 -23.24
C GLY A 99 -3.09 -7.41 -22.64
N ARG A 100 -2.14 -6.67 -22.06
CA ARG A 100 -1.00 -7.22 -21.32
C ARG A 100 -1.21 -7.05 -19.82
N ASN A 101 -0.86 -8.06 -19.04
CA ASN A 101 -0.98 -8.05 -17.59
C ASN A 101 0.37 -8.06 -16.91
N TYR A 102 0.40 -7.51 -15.71
CA TYR A 102 1.63 -7.16 -15.02
C TYR A 102 1.59 -7.60 -13.57
N LEU A 103 2.75 -7.91 -13.02
CA LEU A 103 3.00 -7.89 -11.60
C LEU A 103 3.56 -6.51 -11.21
N PHE A 104 2.80 -5.72 -10.47
CA PHE A 104 3.23 -4.45 -9.93
C PHE A 104 3.89 -4.66 -8.58
N ILE A 105 5.18 -4.30 -8.47
CA ILE A 105 5.92 -4.28 -7.20
C ILE A 105 6.06 -2.82 -6.78
N SER A 106 5.53 -2.45 -5.62
CA SER A 106 5.60 -1.05 -5.19
C SER A 106 6.33 -0.86 -3.85
N ASN A 107 6.82 0.35 -3.63
CA ASN A 107 7.11 0.79 -2.28
C ASN A 107 5.85 0.68 -1.41
N HIS A 108 6.04 0.58 -0.09
CA HIS A 108 4.91 0.35 0.82
C HIS A 108 4.92 1.37 1.96
N ARG A 109 4.00 2.34 1.87
CA ARG A 109 3.83 3.43 2.82
C ARG A 109 2.54 3.31 3.63
N ASP A 110 1.47 2.80 3.03
CA ASP A 110 0.16 2.66 3.67
C ASP A 110 -0.42 1.26 3.41
N ILE A 111 -1.05 0.66 4.43
CA ILE A 111 -1.55 -0.72 4.34
C ILE A 111 -2.59 -0.87 3.23
N THR A 112 -3.51 0.08 3.15
CA THR A 112 -4.69 0.00 2.27
C THR A 112 -4.57 0.92 1.08
N MET A 113 -4.00 2.12 1.29
CA MET A 113 -4.04 3.17 0.28
C MET A 113 -3.06 2.95 -0.86
N ASP A 114 -1.92 2.29 -0.64
CA ASP A 114 -0.97 2.03 -1.72
C ASP A 114 -1.61 1.20 -2.84
N PRO A 115 -2.10 -0.04 -2.60
CA PRO A 115 -2.77 -0.79 -3.65
C PRO A 115 -4.06 -0.12 -4.14
N ALA A 116 -4.76 0.61 -3.27
CA ALA A 116 -6.00 1.29 -3.65
C ALA A 116 -5.76 2.41 -4.67
N PHE A 117 -4.72 3.23 -4.51
CA PHE A 117 -4.38 4.26 -5.50
C PHE A 117 -3.91 3.66 -6.83
N VAL A 118 -3.08 2.62 -6.79
CA VAL A 118 -2.66 1.91 -8.02
C VAL A 118 -3.88 1.34 -8.74
N ASN A 119 -4.76 0.66 -8.01
CA ASN A 119 -6.00 0.09 -8.56
C ASN A 119 -6.92 1.16 -9.16
N TYR A 120 -7.07 2.31 -8.46
CA TYR A 120 -7.86 3.44 -8.92
C TYR A 120 -7.34 4.01 -10.25
N MET A 121 -6.01 4.14 -10.40
CA MET A 121 -5.41 4.60 -11.65
C MET A 121 -5.66 3.64 -12.80
N LEU A 122 -5.49 2.33 -12.57
CA LEU A 122 -5.74 1.30 -13.57
C LEU A 122 -7.22 1.27 -13.99
N TYR A 123 -8.14 1.30 -13.03
CA TYR A 123 -9.58 1.31 -13.28
C TYR A 123 -10.01 2.47 -14.18
N HIS A 124 -9.59 3.71 -13.86
CA HIS A 124 -9.95 4.90 -14.65
C HIS A 124 -9.26 4.97 -16.01
N ALA A 125 -8.16 4.25 -16.19
CA ALA A 125 -7.49 4.11 -17.49
C ALA A 125 -8.05 2.97 -18.36
N GLY A 126 -9.05 2.22 -17.86
CA GLY A 126 -9.65 1.10 -18.58
C GLY A 126 -8.83 -0.19 -18.56
N HIS A 127 -7.81 -0.28 -17.69
CA HIS A 127 -7.06 -1.51 -17.47
C HIS A 127 -7.78 -2.43 -16.47
N GLU A 128 -7.46 -3.72 -16.53
CA GLU A 128 -7.90 -4.68 -15.52
C GLU A 128 -7.43 -4.26 -14.12
N THR A 129 -8.35 -4.38 -13.16
CA THR A 129 -8.08 -4.09 -11.74
C THR A 129 -7.17 -5.14 -11.11
N LEU A 130 -6.51 -4.75 -10.02
CA LEU A 130 -5.50 -5.57 -9.33
C LEU A 130 -6.09 -6.72 -8.54
N GLN A 131 -5.36 -7.83 -8.52
CA GLN A 131 -5.38 -8.78 -7.42
C GLN A 131 -4.33 -8.37 -6.39
N ILE A 132 -4.73 -8.18 -5.14
CA ILE A 132 -3.92 -7.52 -4.10
C ILE A 132 -3.42 -8.53 -3.08
N ALA A 133 -2.09 -8.66 -2.92
CA ALA A 133 -1.49 -9.50 -1.90
C ALA A 133 -1.77 -8.96 -0.48
N ILE A 134 -2.40 -9.74 0.39
CA ILE A 134 -2.67 -9.36 1.77
C ILE A 134 -2.21 -10.43 2.76
N GLY A 135 -1.49 -10.03 3.81
CA GLY A 135 -1.05 -10.94 4.86
C GLY A 135 -2.21 -11.43 5.74
N ASP A 136 -2.19 -12.71 6.11
CA ASP A 136 -3.18 -13.34 6.99
C ASP A 136 -3.24 -12.71 8.39
N ASN A 137 -2.19 -12.02 8.81
CA ASN A 137 -2.17 -11.24 10.05
C ASN A 137 -3.23 -10.13 10.11
N LEU A 138 -3.73 -9.65 8.97
CA LEU A 138 -4.81 -8.65 8.86
C LEU A 138 -6.20 -9.30 8.81
N LEU A 139 -6.29 -10.62 8.61
CA LEU A 139 -7.52 -11.37 8.34
C LEU A 139 -8.04 -12.11 9.58
N LYS A 140 -7.99 -11.49 10.75
CA LYS A 140 -8.33 -12.13 12.04
C LYS A 140 -9.83 -12.37 12.24
N LYS A 141 -10.67 -11.67 11.48
CA LYS A 141 -12.14 -11.78 11.60
C LYS A 141 -12.71 -12.28 10.28
N PRO A 142 -13.67 -13.22 10.28
CA PRO A 142 -14.23 -13.78 9.06
C PRO A 142 -14.77 -12.72 8.09
N PHE A 143 -15.51 -11.72 8.58
CA PHE A 143 -16.04 -10.67 7.72
C PHE A 143 -14.94 -9.79 7.11
N VAL A 144 -13.79 -9.59 7.78
CA VAL A 144 -12.64 -8.86 7.22
C VAL A 144 -12.02 -9.67 6.09
N THR A 145 -11.85 -10.98 6.27
CA THR A 145 -11.39 -11.89 5.21
C THR A 145 -12.32 -11.83 4.00
N ASP A 146 -13.63 -11.90 4.23
CA ASP A 146 -14.63 -11.81 3.17
C ASP A 146 -14.56 -10.48 2.41
N LEU A 147 -14.50 -9.35 3.13
CA LEU A 147 -14.37 -8.02 2.52
C LEU A 147 -13.11 -7.88 1.67
N MET A 148 -11.97 -8.36 2.16
CA MET A 148 -10.71 -8.29 1.42
C MET A 148 -10.77 -9.17 0.17
N ARG A 149 -11.28 -10.41 0.26
CA ARG A 149 -11.42 -11.30 -0.90
C ARG A 149 -12.47 -10.81 -1.92
N LEU A 150 -13.52 -10.12 -1.47
CA LEU A 150 -14.45 -9.40 -2.36
C LEU A 150 -13.77 -8.26 -3.12
N ASN A 151 -12.79 -7.61 -2.48
CA ASN A 151 -11.96 -6.56 -3.12
C ASN A 151 -10.74 -7.13 -3.85
N LYS A 152 -10.87 -8.29 -4.48
CA LYS A 152 -9.81 -8.96 -5.25
C LYS A 152 -8.50 -9.18 -4.48
N SER A 153 -8.54 -9.28 -3.14
CA SER A 153 -7.34 -9.62 -2.37
C SER A 153 -7.14 -11.13 -2.29
N PHE A 154 -5.89 -11.57 -2.45
CA PHE A 154 -5.47 -12.95 -2.21
C PHE A 154 -4.58 -13.05 -0.97
N ILE A 155 -4.63 -14.21 -0.31
CA ILE A 155 -4.07 -14.39 1.03
C ILE A 155 -2.61 -14.84 0.96
N VAL A 156 -1.75 -14.12 1.68
CA VAL A 156 -0.34 -14.46 1.92
C VAL A 156 -0.22 -15.02 3.35
N HIS A 157 0.03 -16.31 3.48
CA HIS A 157 0.20 -16.94 4.80
C HIS A 157 1.58 -16.64 5.37
N ARG A 158 1.60 -15.83 6.44
CA ARG A 158 2.81 -15.44 7.19
C ARG A 158 2.94 -16.17 8.51
N SER A 159 1.85 -16.71 9.04
CA SER A 159 1.80 -17.42 10.32
C SER A 159 2.38 -18.83 10.26
N LEU A 160 2.51 -19.41 9.06
CA LEU A 160 3.03 -20.75 8.82
C LEU A 160 4.55 -20.83 9.04
N LYS A 161 5.06 -22.02 9.34
CA LYS A 161 6.50 -22.27 9.58
C LYS A 161 6.98 -23.52 8.86
N GLY A 162 8.30 -23.61 8.67
CA GLY A 162 8.94 -24.82 8.14
C GLY A 162 8.41 -25.24 6.78
N ARG A 163 8.06 -26.53 6.64
CA ARG A 163 7.60 -27.11 5.38
C ARG A 163 6.29 -26.54 4.88
N GLU A 164 5.36 -26.23 5.78
CA GLU A 164 4.05 -25.65 5.42
C GLU A 164 4.23 -24.25 4.82
N LEU A 165 5.12 -23.43 5.40
CA LEU A 165 5.45 -22.12 4.84
C LEU A 165 6.02 -22.26 3.43
N LEU A 166 6.98 -23.16 3.20
CA LEU A 166 7.56 -23.35 1.87
C LEU A 166 6.52 -23.81 0.83
N GLN A 167 5.58 -24.68 1.21
CA GLN A 167 4.50 -25.11 0.35
C GLN A 167 3.54 -23.95 0.02
N SER A 168 3.22 -23.13 1.02
CA SER A 168 2.35 -21.96 0.84
C SER A 168 3.02 -20.91 -0.06
N LEU A 169 4.31 -20.61 0.13
CA LEU A 169 5.06 -19.68 -0.72
C LEU A 169 5.15 -20.17 -2.16
N LYS A 170 5.35 -21.47 -2.36
CA LYS A 170 5.31 -22.07 -3.70
C LYS A 170 3.93 -21.91 -4.34
N LEU A 171 2.86 -22.24 -3.62
CA LEU A 171 1.48 -22.08 -4.11
C LEU A 171 1.17 -20.61 -4.45
N LEU A 172 1.63 -19.68 -3.63
CA LEU A 172 1.50 -18.25 -3.85
C LEU A 172 2.20 -17.79 -5.13
N SER A 173 3.44 -18.24 -5.35
CA SER A 173 4.19 -17.96 -6.57
C SER A 173 3.47 -18.52 -7.81
N GLU A 174 3.05 -19.79 -7.77
CA GLU A 174 2.27 -20.41 -8.84
C GLU A 174 0.97 -19.66 -9.13
N TYR A 175 0.33 -19.10 -8.09
CA TYR A 175 -0.87 -18.28 -8.24
C TYR A 175 -0.59 -16.97 -8.97
N MET A 176 0.47 -16.25 -8.61
CA MET A 176 0.82 -15.00 -9.28
C MET A 176 1.21 -15.20 -10.75
N HIS A 177 1.95 -16.28 -11.08
CA HIS A 177 2.20 -16.66 -12.47
C HIS A 177 0.90 -17.00 -13.21
N HIS A 178 -0.02 -17.72 -12.54
CA HIS A 178 -1.34 -18.04 -13.09
C HIS A 178 -2.12 -16.77 -13.42
N CYS A 179 -2.17 -15.79 -12.51
CA CYS A 179 -2.87 -14.50 -12.70
C CYS A 179 -2.33 -13.77 -13.93
N VAL A 180 -1.01 -13.53 -13.99
CA VAL A 180 -0.40 -12.79 -15.10
C VAL A 180 -0.63 -13.51 -16.45
N THR A 181 -0.60 -14.85 -16.47
CA THR A 181 -0.87 -15.65 -17.68
C THR A 181 -2.35 -15.60 -18.08
N ASN A 182 -3.27 -15.53 -17.13
CA ASN A 182 -4.73 -15.53 -17.36
C ASN A 182 -5.36 -14.12 -17.38
N ARG A 183 -4.59 -13.13 -17.75
CA ARG A 183 -5.02 -11.75 -17.96
C ARG A 183 -5.50 -11.03 -16.71
N GLU A 184 -4.83 -11.25 -15.60
CA GLU A 184 -5.08 -10.53 -14.36
C GLU A 184 -3.84 -9.78 -13.90
N ASN A 185 -4.01 -8.55 -13.46
CA ASN A 185 -2.94 -7.76 -12.85
C ASN A 185 -2.78 -8.14 -11.37
N VAL A 186 -1.55 -8.14 -10.89
CA VAL A 186 -1.21 -8.46 -9.50
C VAL A 186 -0.45 -7.30 -8.87
N TRP A 187 -0.74 -6.99 -7.62
CA TRP A 187 0.03 -6.05 -6.82
C TRP A 187 0.63 -6.73 -5.59
N ILE A 188 1.89 -6.46 -5.33
CA ILE A 188 2.59 -6.86 -4.12
C ILE A 188 3.53 -5.74 -3.66
N ALA A 189 3.68 -5.59 -2.35
CA ALA A 189 4.67 -4.69 -1.77
C ALA A 189 6.10 -5.23 -1.97
N GLN A 190 7.08 -4.36 -2.17
CA GLN A 190 8.49 -4.70 -2.39
C GLN A 190 9.14 -5.45 -1.21
N ARG A 191 8.52 -5.41 -0.03
CA ARG A 191 8.95 -6.13 1.18
C ARG A 191 7.80 -6.32 2.14
N GLU A 192 7.99 -7.17 3.14
CA GLU A 192 7.05 -7.28 4.25
C GLU A 192 7.08 -6.03 5.14
N GLY A 193 5.90 -5.50 5.44
CA GLY A 193 5.73 -4.31 6.26
C GLY A 193 6.01 -3.00 5.54
N ARG A 194 5.45 -1.92 6.10
CA ARG A 194 5.59 -0.56 5.56
C ARG A 194 6.96 0.02 5.86
N ALA A 195 7.50 0.83 4.95
CA ALA A 195 8.63 1.71 5.25
C ALA A 195 8.17 2.79 6.24
N LYS A 196 8.76 2.81 7.45
CA LYS A 196 8.40 3.74 8.51
C LYS A 196 9.33 4.92 8.57
N ASP A 197 10.59 4.66 8.24
CA ASP A 197 11.68 5.61 8.21
C ASP A 197 11.83 6.37 6.88
N GLY A 198 10.98 6.06 5.89
CA GLY A 198 11.08 6.66 4.57
C GLY A 198 12.10 6.01 3.64
N ILE A 199 12.71 4.88 4.02
CA ILE A 199 13.65 4.12 3.19
C ILE A 199 12.88 2.99 2.50
N ASP A 200 12.73 3.10 1.19
CA ASP A 200 12.13 2.08 0.35
C ASP A 200 13.23 1.13 -0.13
N LYS A 201 13.09 -0.16 0.20
CA LYS A 201 14.05 -1.18 -0.17
C LYS A 201 13.36 -2.51 -0.46
N THR A 202 13.68 -3.11 -1.60
CA THR A 202 13.17 -4.41 -2.02
C THR A 202 13.84 -5.52 -1.22
N ASP A 203 13.04 -6.48 -0.76
CA ASP A 203 13.56 -7.68 -0.10
C ASP A 203 13.94 -8.74 -1.15
N PRO A 204 15.22 -9.13 -1.27
CA PRO A 204 15.64 -10.20 -2.17
C PRO A 204 14.91 -11.53 -1.93
N ALA A 205 14.44 -11.79 -0.69
CA ALA A 205 13.64 -12.97 -0.38
C ALA A 205 12.28 -12.97 -1.08
N LEU A 206 11.69 -11.79 -1.31
CA LEU A 206 10.48 -11.65 -2.14
C LEU A 206 10.73 -12.15 -3.55
N LEU A 207 11.84 -11.78 -4.18
CA LEU A 207 12.16 -12.17 -5.56
C LEU A 207 12.38 -13.68 -5.68
N LYS A 208 13.08 -14.28 -4.71
CA LYS A 208 13.22 -15.73 -4.60
C LYS A 208 11.86 -16.43 -4.47
N MET A 209 10.96 -15.87 -3.66
CA MET A 209 9.61 -16.39 -3.48
C MET A 209 8.81 -16.32 -4.78
N LEU A 210 8.87 -15.22 -5.53
CA LEU A 210 8.19 -15.06 -6.82
C LEU A 210 8.59 -16.12 -7.85
N ALA A 211 9.83 -16.62 -7.81
CA ALA A 211 10.31 -17.67 -8.72
C ALA A 211 10.00 -19.10 -8.27
N MET A 212 9.51 -19.32 -7.05
CA MET A 212 9.30 -20.70 -6.51
C MET A 212 8.30 -21.53 -7.32
N GLY A 213 7.37 -20.91 -8.03
CA GLY A 213 6.38 -21.57 -8.89
C GLY A 213 6.92 -22.01 -10.26
N ARG A 214 8.09 -21.51 -10.68
CA ARG A 214 8.70 -21.74 -11.99
C ARG A 214 10.14 -22.23 -11.85
N ARG A 215 10.30 -23.38 -11.17
CA ARG A 215 11.62 -24.03 -10.96
C ARG A 215 12.26 -24.56 -12.25
N ASP A 216 11.54 -24.54 -13.34
CA ASP A 216 11.98 -24.86 -14.70
C ASP A 216 12.79 -23.73 -15.34
N LEU A 217 12.77 -22.52 -14.77
CA LEU A 217 13.46 -21.33 -15.24
C LEU A 217 14.51 -20.86 -14.23
N LEU A 218 15.50 -20.12 -14.71
CA LEU A 218 16.41 -19.35 -13.88
C LEU A 218 15.64 -18.19 -13.20
N LEU A 219 16.24 -17.59 -12.15
CA LEU A 219 15.58 -16.54 -11.37
C LEU A 219 15.17 -15.35 -12.23
N GLY A 220 16.11 -14.80 -13.02
CA GLY A 220 15.84 -13.65 -13.90
C GLY A 220 14.81 -13.95 -14.99
N GLU A 221 14.86 -15.14 -15.57
CA GLU A 221 13.85 -15.59 -16.56
C GLU A 221 12.46 -15.71 -15.95
N SER A 222 12.37 -16.32 -14.74
CA SER A 222 11.10 -16.47 -14.02
C SER A 222 10.49 -15.11 -13.70
N LEU A 223 11.28 -14.16 -13.17
CA LEU A 223 10.81 -12.81 -12.86
C LEU A 223 10.43 -12.03 -14.12
N THR A 224 11.18 -12.15 -15.21
CA THR A 224 10.86 -11.53 -16.51
C THR A 224 9.51 -12.01 -17.02
N SER A 225 9.16 -13.30 -16.82
CA SER A 225 7.88 -13.88 -17.25
C SER A 225 6.67 -13.30 -16.50
N LEU A 226 6.86 -12.66 -15.35
CA LEU A 226 5.82 -11.98 -14.57
C LEU A 226 5.52 -10.56 -15.07
N ASN A 227 6.20 -10.07 -16.10
CA ASN A 227 6.03 -8.70 -16.61
C ASN A 227 6.12 -7.65 -15.48
N ILE A 228 7.14 -7.70 -14.66
CA ILE A 228 7.26 -6.84 -13.48
C ILE A 228 7.35 -5.37 -13.89
N VAL A 229 6.51 -4.53 -13.29
CA VAL A 229 6.53 -3.07 -13.37
C VAL A 229 6.67 -2.51 -11.96
N PRO A 230 7.80 -1.84 -11.65
CA PRO A 230 7.92 -1.12 -10.38
C PRO A 230 6.93 0.04 -10.33
N VAL A 231 6.29 0.23 -9.18
CA VAL A 231 5.36 1.36 -8.95
C VAL A 231 5.82 2.15 -7.74
N THR A 232 5.86 3.46 -7.88
CA THR A 232 6.21 4.36 -6.78
C THR A 232 5.01 5.17 -6.37
N ILE A 233 4.68 5.12 -5.08
CA ILE A 233 3.63 5.93 -4.50
C ILE A 233 4.28 6.98 -3.59
N SER A 234 4.07 8.24 -3.93
CA SER A 234 4.63 9.39 -3.21
C SER A 234 3.51 10.18 -2.55
N TYR A 235 3.65 10.44 -1.26
CA TYR A 235 2.71 11.21 -0.46
C TYR A 235 3.33 12.53 -0.03
N GLU A 236 2.64 13.67 -0.26
CA GLU A 236 3.07 14.96 0.32
C GLU A 236 3.05 14.91 1.86
N TYR A 237 2.00 14.28 2.41
CA TYR A 237 1.88 13.97 3.84
C TYR A 237 1.53 12.50 4.01
N ASP A 238 2.36 11.78 4.76
CA ASP A 238 2.03 10.42 5.18
C ASP A 238 0.95 10.49 6.28
N ALA A 239 -0.22 9.94 6.01
CA ALA A 239 -1.33 9.97 6.97
C ALA A 239 -0.99 9.26 8.30
N CYS A 240 -0.09 8.28 8.25
CA CYS A 240 0.35 7.48 9.40
C CYS A 240 1.71 7.91 9.98
N ASP A 241 2.23 9.10 9.63
CA ASP A 241 3.57 9.54 10.03
C ASP A 241 3.82 9.49 11.55
N THR A 242 2.87 9.97 12.33
CA THR A 242 2.95 9.94 13.80
C THR A 242 3.00 8.51 14.34
N LEU A 243 2.14 7.63 13.83
CA LEU A 243 2.11 6.21 14.25
C LEU A 243 3.42 5.50 13.90
N LYS A 244 4.01 5.84 12.75
CA LYS A 244 5.30 5.31 12.33
C LYS A 244 6.44 5.82 13.21
N ALA A 245 6.44 7.12 13.52
CA ALA A 245 7.42 7.72 14.41
C ALA A 245 7.34 7.13 15.83
N GLU A 246 6.12 6.90 16.35
CA GLU A 246 5.90 6.22 17.64
C GLU A 246 6.47 4.80 17.65
N GLU A 247 6.21 4.01 16.58
CA GLU A 247 6.74 2.66 16.47
C GLU A 247 8.28 2.65 16.45
N LEU A 248 8.92 3.54 15.66
CA LEU A 248 10.37 3.66 15.59
C LEU A 248 10.99 4.11 16.92
N TYR A 249 10.38 5.10 17.56
CA TYR A 249 10.83 5.59 18.87
C TYR A 249 10.76 4.51 19.95
N GLN A 250 9.68 3.69 19.96
CA GLN A 250 9.58 2.57 20.90
C GLN A 250 10.62 1.49 20.61
N ILE A 251 10.88 1.17 19.34
CA ILE A 251 11.96 0.23 18.97
C ILE A 251 13.32 0.73 19.45
N GLU A 252 13.61 2.02 19.26
CA GLU A 252 14.87 2.60 19.70
C GLU A 252 15.02 2.62 21.22
N THR A 253 13.98 3.02 21.94
CA THR A 253 14.06 3.23 23.41
C THR A 253 13.81 1.98 24.23
N GLN A 254 13.02 1.01 23.71
CA GLN A 254 12.58 -0.19 24.43
C GLN A 254 13.09 -1.50 23.78
N GLY A 255 13.78 -1.39 22.63
CA GLY A 255 14.30 -2.54 21.88
C GLY A 255 13.27 -3.29 21.02
N SER A 256 11.98 -3.01 21.19
CA SER A 256 10.92 -3.66 20.44
C SER A 256 9.62 -2.84 20.44
N PHE A 257 8.76 -3.13 19.45
CA PHE A 257 7.39 -2.64 19.40
C PHE A 257 6.42 -3.80 19.41
N THR A 258 5.47 -3.80 20.33
CA THR A 258 4.42 -4.83 20.40
C THR A 258 3.20 -4.41 19.59
N LYS A 259 3.02 -5.02 18.42
CA LYS A 259 1.80 -4.84 17.63
C LYS A 259 0.62 -5.50 18.31
N THR A 260 -0.46 -4.74 18.46
CA THR A 260 -1.77 -5.26 18.88
C THR A 260 -2.70 -5.38 17.66
N ASP A 261 -3.78 -6.16 17.80
CA ASP A 261 -4.80 -6.26 16.75
C ASP A 261 -5.42 -4.90 16.41
N GLN A 262 -5.46 -4.01 17.39
CA GLN A 262 -5.97 -2.64 17.23
C GLN A 262 -4.98 -1.73 16.47
N SER A 263 -3.67 -1.99 16.53
CA SER A 263 -2.65 -1.17 15.87
C SER A 263 -2.79 -1.18 14.35
N ASP A 264 -3.03 -2.35 13.76
CA ASP A 264 -3.21 -2.47 12.30
C ASP A 264 -4.53 -1.84 11.85
N ILE A 265 -5.63 -2.06 12.59
CA ILE A 265 -6.93 -1.42 12.32
C ILE A 265 -6.81 0.10 12.44
N HIS A 266 -6.15 0.60 13.49
CA HIS A 266 -5.93 2.03 13.67
C HIS A 266 -5.12 2.63 12.53
N SER A 267 -4.08 1.96 12.07
CA SER A 267 -3.29 2.37 10.91
C SER A 267 -4.10 2.38 9.61
N ILE A 268 -4.94 1.36 9.37
CA ILE A 268 -5.84 1.29 8.20
C ILE A 268 -6.81 2.48 8.21
N VAL A 269 -7.50 2.72 9.33
CA VAL A 269 -8.45 3.82 9.44
C VAL A 269 -7.74 5.18 9.28
N THR A 270 -6.60 5.37 9.95
CA THR A 270 -5.80 6.61 9.84
C THR A 270 -5.34 6.84 8.40
N GLY A 271 -4.87 5.80 7.71
CA GLY A 271 -4.51 5.86 6.30
C GLY A 271 -5.67 6.28 5.40
N MET A 272 -6.85 5.70 5.62
CA MET A 272 -8.04 5.99 4.81
C MET A 272 -8.54 7.44 4.98
N ILE A 273 -8.67 7.93 6.23
CA ILE A 273 -9.29 9.22 6.50
C ILE A 273 -8.31 10.38 6.68
N GLY A 274 -7.03 10.09 6.88
CA GLY A 274 -6.00 11.10 7.12
C GLY A 274 -5.66 11.90 5.87
N PHE A 275 -5.36 13.18 6.06
CA PHE A 275 -5.01 14.09 4.96
C PHE A 275 -3.63 13.77 4.39
N LYS A 276 -3.56 13.63 3.05
CA LYS A 276 -2.38 13.19 2.29
C LYS A 276 -1.75 14.28 1.43
N GLY A 277 -2.45 15.40 1.21
CA GLY A 277 -1.99 16.44 0.30
C GLY A 277 -1.95 15.94 -1.16
N HIS A 278 -0.86 16.21 -1.87
CA HIS A 278 -0.65 15.65 -3.19
C HIS A 278 -0.18 14.21 -3.09
N VAL A 279 -0.84 13.31 -3.81
CA VAL A 279 -0.43 11.91 -3.99
C VAL A 279 -0.06 11.70 -5.45
N HIS A 280 1.09 11.07 -5.69
CA HIS A 280 1.54 10.73 -7.05
C HIS A 280 1.82 9.23 -7.15
N VAL A 281 1.30 8.61 -8.21
CA VAL A 281 1.53 7.19 -8.54
C VAL A 281 2.32 7.13 -9.85
N ALA A 282 3.57 6.71 -9.77
CA ALA A 282 4.43 6.56 -10.95
C ALA A 282 4.56 5.08 -11.33
N PHE A 283 4.23 4.76 -12.57
CA PHE A 283 4.46 3.44 -13.16
C PHE A 283 5.81 3.46 -13.86
N GLY A 284 6.72 2.61 -13.43
CA GLY A 284 8.04 2.44 -14.02
C GLY A 284 7.99 1.75 -15.39
N GLU A 285 9.14 1.44 -15.90
CA GLU A 285 9.28 0.61 -17.09
C GLU A 285 9.18 -0.87 -16.74
N GLN A 286 8.60 -1.66 -17.65
CA GLN A 286 8.58 -3.10 -17.48
C GLN A 286 10.02 -3.62 -17.48
N LEU A 287 10.36 -4.37 -16.41
CA LEU A 287 11.70 -4.91 -16.23
C LEU A 287 11.93 -6.19 -17.06
N LYS A 288 13.17 -6.33 -17.49
CA LYS A 288 13.78 -7.57 -17.96
C LYS A 288 15.03 -7.80 -17.12
N PHE A 289 15.28 -9.01 -16.75
CA PHE A 289 16.36 -9.34 -15.85
C PHE A 289 17.37 -10.24 -16.56
N ASP A 290 18.63 -9.78 -16.62
CA ASP A 290 19.75 -10.48 -17.24
C ASP A 290 20.67 -11.13 -16.19
N SER A 291 20.35 -11.00 -14.88
CA SER A 291 21.05 -11.61 -13.76
C SER A 291 20.16 -12.59 -13.02
N ASP A 292 20.78 -13.52 -12.29
CA ASP A 292 20.13 -14.43 -11.34
C ASP A 292 20.49 -14.11 -9.89
N ASP A 293 21.24 -13.03 -9.64
CA ASP A 293 21.54 -12.56 -8.30
C ASP A 293 20.35 -11.75 -7.74
N PRO A 294 19.68 -12.26 -6.70
CA PRO A 294 18.49 -11.60 -6.15
C PRO A 294 18.78 -10.22 -5.53
N ASP A 295 20.00 -9.95 -5.09
CA ASP A 295 20.40 -8.65 -4.54
C ASP A 295 20.54 -7.63 -5.69
N GLU A 296 21.21 -8.00 -6.80
CA GLU A 296 21.26 -7.16 -8.01
C GLU A 296 19.87 -6.88 -8.58
N LEU A 297 19.00 -7.89 -8.61
CA LEU A 297 17.63 -7.74 -9.11
C LEU A 297 16.79 -6.81 -8.22
N ALA A 298 17.00 -6.85 -6.91
CA ALA A 298 16.36 -5.94 -5.96
C ALA A 298 16.83 -4.49 -6.17
N GLU A 299 18.14 -4.27 -6.43
CA GLU A 299 18.69 -2.95 -6.71
C GLU A 299 18.11 -2.33 -7.99
N ILE A 300 17.86 -3.13 -9.02
CA ILE A 300 17.21 -2.65 -10.27
C ILE A 300 15.79 -2.14 -9.98
N ILE A 301 15.03 -2.85 -9.14
CA ILE A 301 13.68 -2.41 -8.74
C ILE A 301 13.75 -1.14 -7.89
N ASP A 302 14.67 -1.11 -6.91
CA ASP A 302 14.85 0.03 -6.01
C ASP A 302 15.27 1.29 -6.77
N ALA A 303 16.14 1.15 -7.78
CA ALA A 303 16.56 2.26 -8.63
C ALA A 303 15.37 2.92 -9.32
N GLN A 304 14.47 2.13 -9.94
CA GLN A 304 13.27 2.70 -10.59
C GLN A 304 12.28 3.30 -9.56
N ILE A 305 12.08 2.64 -8.40
CA ILE A 305 11.21 3.18 -7.35
C ILE A 305 11.74 4.52 -6.86
N LEU A 306 13.04 4.62 -6.63
CA LEU A 306 13.68 5.83 -6.13
C LEU A 306 13.70 6.95 -7.18
N GLU A 307 14.05 6.64 -8.43
CA GLU A 307 14.03 7.59 -9.55
C GLU A 307 12.64 8.21 -9.73
N ASN A 308 11.61 7.39 -9.69
CA ASN A 308 10.22 7.82 -9.88
C ASN A 308 9.57 8.44 -8.63
N TYR A 309 10.25 8.45 -7.49
CA TYR A 309 9.69 9.06 -6.27
C TYR A 309 9.58 10.58 -6.43
N MET A 310 8.34 11.10 -6.43
CA MET A 310 8.07 12.52 -6.52
C MET A 310 8.27 13.20 -5.16
N LEU A 311 9.25 14.09 -5.09
CA LEU A 311 9.56 14.84 -3.88
C LEU A 311 8.63 16.07 -3.73
N SER A 312 8.11 16.26 -2.53
CA SER A 312 7.25 17.38 -2.13
C SER A 312 8.01 18.34 -1.20
N ASP A 313 7.47 19.54 -1.00
CA ASP A 313 8.06 20.54 -0.08
C ASP A 313 8.27 19.98 1.33
N SER A 314 7.39 19.09 1.82
CA SER A 314 7.52 18.41 3.12
C SER A 314 8.85 17.66 3.25
N ASN A 315 9.31 16.99 2.18
CA ASN A 315 10.57 16.25 2.18
C ASN A 315 11.78 17.19 2.39
N PHE A 316 11.80 18.32 1.69
CA PHE A 316 12.91 19.28 1.77
C PHE A 316 12.89 20.06 3.07
N ILE A 317 11.70 20.43 3.58
CA ILE A 317 11.57 21.09 4.88
C ILE A 317 12.05 20.16 6.01
N ALA A 318 11.75 18.88 5.93
CA ALA A 318 12.23 17.89 6.88
C ALA A 318 13.76 17.79 6.86
N LEU A 319 14.37 17.70 5.66
CA LEU A 319 15.83 17.68 5.51
C LEU A 319 16.47 18.99 6.05
N GLU A 320 15.89 20.16 5.74
CA GLU A 320 16.36 21.44 6.27
C GLU A 320 16.36 21.46 7.82
N LYS A 321 15.30 20.93 8.43
CA LYS A 321 15.21 20.85 9.90
C LYS A 321 16.25 19.89 10.48
N LEU A 322 16.47 18.74 9.87
CA LEU A 322 17.51 17.80 10.30
C LEU A 322 18.91 18.40 10.15
N LYS A 323 19.20 19.15 9.07
CA LYS A 323 20.47 19.89 8.91
C LYS A 323 20.67 20.92 10.04
N LYS A 324 19.64 21.68 10.41
CA LYS A 324 19.72 22.69 11.48
C LYS A 324 20.07 22.12 12.84
N VAL A 325 19.69 20.89 13.13
CA VAL A 325 20.01 20.22 14.40
C VAL A 325 21.20 19.27 14.31
N GLY A 326 21.91 19.23 13.17
CA GLY A 326 23.10 18.43 12.98
C GLY A 326 22.88 16.93 12.79
N LEU A 327 21.64 16.50 12.45
CA LEU A 327 21.27 15.10 12.28
C LEU A 327 21.30 14.63 10.81
N ALA A 328 21.35 15.56 9.85
CA ALA A 328 21.42 15.19 8.44
C ALA A 328 22.84 14.66 8.10
N PRO A 329 22.96 13.70 7.12
CA PRO A 329 24.26 13.24 6.66
C PRO A 329 25.14 14.41 6.17
N LEU A 330 26.44 14.38 6.53
CA LEU A 330 27.40 15.44 6.19
C LEU A 330 27.85 15.40 4.72
N ASP A 331 27.69 14.27 4.07
CA ASP A 331 28.11 13.96 2.69
C ASP A 331 27.07 14.33 1.62
N LEU A 332 25.99 15.03 2.00
CA LEU A 332 25.00 15.47 1.02
C LEU A 332 25.51 16.67 0.22
N PRO A 333 25.24 16.73 -1.12
CA PRO A 333 25.54 17.89 -1.93
C PRO A 333 24.96 19.17 -1.32
N GLY A 334 25.81 20.21 -1.12
CA GLY A 334 25.44 21.44 -0.40
C GLY A 334 24.29 22.23 -1.00
N ASP A 335 24.20 22.20 -2.34
CA ASP A 335 23.36 23.14 -3.12
C ASP A 335 21.89 22.75 -3.22
N VAL A 336 21.50 21.53 -2.80
CA VAL A 336 20.16 20.99 -3.05
C VAL A 336 19.04 21.81 -2.37
N LEU A 337 19.34 22.45 -1.24
CA LEU A 337 18.37 23.29 -0.53
C LEU A 337 18.43 24.76 -0.97
N GLU A 338 19.53 25.21 -1.58
CA GLU A 338 19.76 26.63 -1.89
C GLU A 338 18.98 27.10 -3.13
N HIS A 339 18.70 26.19 -4.05
CA HIS A 339 18.04 26.51 -5.32
C HIS A 339 16.55 26.15 -5.36
N ARG A 340 15.98 25.60 -4.28
CA ARG A 340 14.56 25.23 -4.26
C ARG A 340 13.71 26.27 -3.53
N GLU A 341 12.81 26.90 -4.27
CA GLU A 341 11.77 27.75 -3.69
C GLU A 341 10.68 26.92 -3.01
N ILE A 342 10.69 26.90 -1.68
CA ILE A 342 9.64 26.27 -0.87
C ILE A 342 8.53 27.28 -0.61
N SER A 343 7.29 26.92 -0.96
CA SER A 343 6.11 27.74 -0.69
C SER A 343 5.98 28.07 0.81
N LYS A 344 5.82 29.36 1.14
CA LYS A 344 5.57 29.80 2.53
C LYS A 344 4.33 29.13 3.14
N THR A 345 3.33 28.86 2.32
CA THR A 345 2.09 28.18 2.73
C THR A 345 2.36 26.72 3.08
N ASN A 346 3.11 26.00 2.25
CA ASN A 346 3.44 24.60 2.49
C ASN A 346 4.35 24.45 3.71
N ARG A 347 5.31 25.38 3.88
CA ARG A 347 6.15 25.45 5.09
C ARG A 347 5.31 25.59 6.36
N LYS A 348 4.36 26.55 6.39
CA LYS A 348 3.47 26.74 7.54
C LYS A 348 2.60 25.50 7.83
N LYS A 349 2.07 24.87 6.79
CA LYS A 349 1.25 23.65 6.94
C LYS A 349 2.07 22.50 7.55
N PHE A 350 3.26 22.23 7.01
CA PHE A 350 4.10 21.15 7.50
C PHE A 350 4.64 21.43 8.92
N GLU A 351 5.05 22.67 9.20
CA GLU A 351 5.47 23.06 10.55
C GLU A 351 4.33 22.93 11.59
N LYS A 352 3.09 23.27 11.19
CA LYS A 352 1.92 23.03 12.05
C LYS A 352 1.72 21.54 12.32
N ARG A 353 1.93 20.68 11.30
CA ARG A 353 1.84 19.23 11.46
C ARG A 353 2.88 18.72 12.44
N ILE A 354 4.14 19.10 12.30
CA ILE A 354 5.22 18.70 13.22
C ILE A 354 4.91 19.17 14.65
N LYS A 355 4.47 20.42 14.84
CA LYS A 355 4.13 20.95 16.17
C LYS A 355 2.98 20.25 16.87
N ALA A 356 2.13 19.53 16.14
CA ALA A 356 1.03 18.76 16.72
C ALA A 356 1.47 17.37 17.24
N VAL A 357 2.71 16.99 16.97
CA VAL A 357 3.31 15.69 17.37
C VAL A 357 4.19 15.91 18.60
N ASP A 358 4.28 14.90 19.46
CA ASP A 358 5.17 14.93 20.61
C ASP A 358 6.62 15.21 20.18
N PRO A 359 7.32 16.14 20.84
CA PRO A 359 8.71 16.48 20.48
C PRO A 359 9.69 15.30 20.48
N SER A 360 9.48 14.29 21.32
CA SER A 360 10.31 13.08 21.34
C SER A 360 10.24 12.27 20.04
N LEU A 361 9.20 12.45 19.25
CA LEU A 361 8.98 11.74 17.98
C LEU A 361 9.47 12.52 16.75
N HIS A 362 9.87 13.79 16.93
CA HIS A 362 10.18 14.69 15.81
C HIS A 362 11.33 14.16 14.94
N GLU A 363 12.34 13.56 15.54
CA GLU A 363 13.48 13.01 14.80
C GLU A 363 13.02 11.91 13.82
N HIS A 364 12.33 10.87 14.30
CA HIS A 364 11.82 9.79 13.47
C HIS A 364 10.84 10.29 12.41
N LEU A 365 9.95 11.21 12.77
CA LEU A 365 9.01 11.83 11.85
C LEU A 365 9.75 12.57 10.73
N LEU A 366 10.75 13.37 11.06
CA LEU A 366 11.52 14.12 10.07
C LEU A 366 12.34 13.21 9.17
N PHE A 367 12.96 12.16 9.69
CA PHE A 367 13.63 11.14 8.85
C PHE A 367 12.67 10.45 7.89
N GLY A 368 11.45 10.12 8.31
CA GLY A 368 10.42 9.54 7.45
C GLY A 368 10.14 10.37 6.18
N TYR A 369 10.23 11.70 6.30
CA TYR A 369 10.09 12.63 5.17
C TYR A 369 11.41 12.94 4.46
N ALA A 370 12.52 13.02 5.16
CA ALA A 370 13.81 13.44 4.58
C ALA A 370 14.51 12.33 3.82
N ASN A 371 14.37 11.06 4.25
CA ASN A 371 15.08 9.94 3.64
C ASN A 371 14.83 9.74 2.15
N PRO A 372 13.63 9.99 1.56
CA PRO A 372 13.48 9.96 0.11
C PRO A 372 14.39 10.94 -0.63
N VAL A 373 14.61 12.16 -0.11
CA VAL A 373 15.57 13.12 -0.67
C VAL A 373 16.99 12.62 -0.50
N ILE A 374 17.33 12.21 0.72
CA ILE A 374 18.68 11.73 1.07
C ILE A 374 19.08 10.56 0.16
N ASN A 375 18.16 9.59 -0.02
CA ASN A 375 18.44 8.41 -0.83
C ASN A 375 18.58 8.75 -2.33
N LYS A 376 17.73 9.66 -2.87
CA LYS A 376 17.88 10.14 -4.25
C LYS A 376 19.24 10.78 -4.48
N LEU A 377 19.66 11.66 -3.57
CA LEU A 377 20.96 12.33 -3.65
C LEU A 377 22.13 11.35 -3.60
N LYS A 378 22.09 10.39 -2.67
CA LYS A 378 23.14 9.36 -2.55
C LYS A 378 23.22 8.45 -3.78
N SER A 379 22.11 8.20 -4.45
CA SER A 379 22.04 7.40 -5.67
C SER A 379 22.30 8.21 -6.95
N GLY A 380 22.60 9.51 -6.85
CA GLY A 380 22.90 10.38 -7.98
C GLY A 380 21.69 10.77 -8.85
N PHE A 381 20.47 10.52 -8.37
CA PHE A 381 19.26 10.98 -9.06
C PHE A 381 19.01 12.47 -8.84
N LEU A 382 18.41 13.11 -9.85
CA LEU A 382 18.00 14.51 -9.75
C LEU A 382 16.87 14.69 -8.70
N VAL A 383 16.92 15.80 -7.96
CA VAL A 383 15.96 16.19 -6.92
C VAL A 383 15.35 17.56 -7.18
#